data_289c24e43dfd532b1edd25251d215f8c
#
_entry.id   289c24e43dfd532b1edd25251d215f8c
#
_cell.length_a   1.000
_cell.length_b   1.000
_cell.length_c   1.000
_cell.angle_alpha   90.00
_cell.angle_beta   90.00
_cell.angle_gamma   90.00
#
_symmetry.space_group_name_H-M   'P 1'
#
loop_
_entity.id
_entity.type
_entity.pdbx_description
1 polymer ?
#
loop_
_entity_poly.entity_id
_entity_poly.type
_entity_poly.pdbx_seq_one_letter_code
_entity_poly.pdbx_strand_id
1 'polypeptide(L)'
;MSQANYVYIMLSDTGTLFTTLIKKYTRAPYNHASLSFDPQLEDMYSFGRKNPKNPLHGGFVKEDIARGTFSKYQNTMCVIYRLEVTDREKEKMKRVLEVFQRNNHKFLYNILGLIGVSMKEPVEFSNSYFCSQFVAEVLNRSGIKLWDKLPALVTPDDFRNSEELELVYEGRLIDYVS
;
A
#
# COMPACT_ATOMS: atom_id res chain seq x y z
N MET A 1 -16.92 24.77 -11.00
CA MET A 1 -16.35 24.14 -9.80
C MET A 1 -15.68 22.87 -10.27
N SER A 2 -14.35 22.75 -10.14
CA SER A 2 -13.67 21.49 -10.45
C SER A 2 -14.15 20.45 -9.46
N GLN A 3 -14.58 19.30 -9.95
CA GLN A 3 -14.94 18.16 -9.12
C GLN A 3 -13.70 17.74 -8.33
N ALA A 4 -13.83 17.56 -7.02
CA ALA A 4 -12.72 17.10 -6.19
C ALA A 4 -12.28 15.71 -6.64
N ASN A 5 -10.98 15.56 -6.91
CA ASN A 5 -10.38 14.28 -7.27
C ASN A 5 -9.82 13.59 -6.01
N TYR A 6 -10.04 12.29 -5.94
CA TYR A 6 -9.53 11.49 -4.83
C TYR A 6 -8.69 10.33 -5.32
N VAL A 7 -7.74 9.93 -4.49
CA VAL A 7 -7.12 8.61 -4.49
C VAL A 7 -7.40 7.95 -3.15
N TYR A 8 -7.33 6.62 -3.12
CA TYR A 8 -7.71 5.84 -1.95
C TYR A 8 -6.51 5.02 -1.48
N ILE A 9 -6.34 4.97 -0.17
CA ILE A 9 -5.29 4.19 0.47
C ILE A 9 -5.99 3.17 1.34
N MET A 10 -5.84 1.90 0.98
CA MET A 10 -6.35 0.77 1.76
C MET A 10 -5.23 0.18 2.59
N LEU A 11 -5.45 0.12 3.89
CA LEU A 11 -4.63 -0.70 4.79
C LEU A 11 -5.38 -1.99 5.08
N SER A 12 -4.70 -3.13 5.03
CA SER A 12 -5.35 -4.42 5.21
C SER A 12 -4.55 -5.40 6.06
N ASP A 13 -5.29 -6.36 6.63
CA ASP A 13 -4.76 -7.54 7.32
C ASP A 13 -5.51 -8.78 6.85
N THR A 14 -4.82 -9.66 6.16
CA THR A 14 -5.38 -10.92 5.66
C THR A 14 -5.45 -12.02 6.71
N GLY A 15 -4.92 -11.81 7.93
CA GLY A 15 -4.91 -12.80 9.01
C GLY A 15 -4.02 -14.01 8.74
N THR A 16 -3.11 -13.97 7.77
CA THR A 16 -2.18 -15.09 7.50
C THR A 16 -1.12 -15.19 8.59
N LEU A 17 -0.50 -16.37 8.76
CA LEU A 17 0.62 -16.54 9.70
C LEU A 17 1.74 -15.51 9.47
N PHE A 18 2.03 -15.20 8.21
CA PHE A 18 3.03 -14.20 7.85
C PHE A 18 2.62 -12.79 8.32
N THR A 19 1.37 -12.39 8.08
CA THR A 19 0.85 -11.10 8.54
C THR A 19 0.76 -11.03 10.07
N THR A 20 0.44 -12.14 10.73
CA THR A 20 0.43 -12.24 12.19
C THR A 20 1.82 -12.03 12.78
N LEU A 21 2.87 -12.57 12.17
CA LEU A 21 4.26 -12.32 12.59
C LEU A 21 4.64 -10.85 12.43
N ILE A 22 4.30 -10.23 11.30
CA ILE A 22 4.55 -8.81 11.06
C ILE A 22 3.83 -7.97 12.12
N LYS A 23 2.55 -8.24 12.39
CA LYS A 23 1.76 -7.53 13.43
C LYS A 23 2.38 -7.66 14.81
N LYS A 24 2.81 -8.86 15.20
CA LYS A 24 3.47 -9.08 16.48
C LYS A 24 4.74 -8.23 16.63
N TYR A 25 5.46 -8.05 15.53
CA TYR A 25 6.69 -7.28 15.51
C TYR A 25 6.44 -5.77 15.44
N THR A 26 5.55 -5.31 14.55
CA THR A 26 5.25 -3.89 14.34
C THR A 26 4.23 -3.33 15.33
N ARG A 27 3.46 -4.18 16.02
CA ARG A 27 2.31 -3.84 16.88
C ARG A 27 1.21 -3.05 16.18
N ALA A 28 1.24 -3.00 14.84
CA ALA A 28 0.26 -2.29 14.03
C ALA A 28 -0.96 -3.21 13.71
N PRO A 29 -2.19 -2.69 13.71
CA PRO A 29 -3.40 -3.48 13.41
C PRO A 29 -3.44 -3.95 11.95
N TYR A 30 -2.86 -3.17 11.05
CA TYR A 30 -2.76 -3.46 9.61
C TYR A 30 -1.30 -3.58 9.20
N ASN A 31 -1.03 -4.46 8.24
CA ASN A 31 0.34 -4.82 7.84
C ASN A 31 0.58 -4.73 6.33
N HIS A 32 -0.42 -4.29 5.58
CA HIS A 32 -0.33 -4.09 4.13
C HIS A 32 -0.94 -2.75 3.75
N ALA A 33 -0.38 -2.10 2.74
CA ALA A 33 -0.86 -0.84 2.18
C ALA A 33 -0.98 -0.95 0.66
N SER A 34 -2.09 -0.45 0.12
CA SER A 34 -2.39 -0.40 -1.32
C SER A 34 -2.90 0.99 -1.70
N LEU A 35 -2.63 1.42 -2.92
CA LEU A 35 -3.09 2.68 -3.51
C LEU A 35 -4.10 2.38 -4.62
N SER A 36 -5.30 3.00 -4.56
CA SER A 36 -6.31 2.89 -5.61
C SER A 36 -6.69 4.25 -6.18
N PHE A 37 -7.09 4.27 -7.47
CA PHE A 37 -7.53 5.46 -8.19
C PHE A 37 -9.05 5.61 -8.26
N ASP A 38 -9.77 4.63 -7.73
CA ASP A 38 -11.23 4.61 -7.67
C ASP A 38 -11.74 4.09 -6.31
N PRO A 39 -12.95 4.50 -5.89
CA PRO A 39 -13.53 4.06 -4.63
C PRO A 39 -13.95 2.58 -4.63
N GLN A 40 -14.14 1.96 -5.80
CA GLN A 40 -14.48 0.54 -5.93
C GLN A 40 -13.27 -0.38 -5.75
N LEU A 41 -12.04 0.19 -5.66
CA LEU A 41 -10.78 -0.51 -5.53
C LEU A 41 -10.45 -1.44 -6.72
N GLU A 42 -10.97 -1.10 -7.91
CA GLU A 42 -10.72 -1.87 -9.14
C GLU A 42 -9.36 -1.53 -9.78
N ASP A 43 -8.90 -0.30 -9.60
CA ASP A 43 -7.59 0.19 -10.09
C ASP A 43 -6.61 0.37 -8.93
N MET A 44 -6.31 -0.74 -8.24
CA MET A 44 -5.51 -0.77 -7.02
C MET A 44 -4.14 -1.42 -7.23
N TYR A 45 -3.12 -0.84 -6.60
CA TYR A 45 -1.72 -1.22 -6.75
C TYR A 45 -1.00 -1.30 -5.43
N SER A 46 -0.08 -2.26 -5.32
CA SER A 46 0.79 -2.41 -4.15
C SER A 46 2.15 -2.99 -4.50
N PHE A 47 3.00 -3.06 -3.50
CA PHE A 47 4.14 -3.97 -3.46
C PHE A 47 3.83 -5.10 -2.49
N GLY A 48 3.73 -6.31 -3.00
CA GLY A 48 3.28 -7.46 -2.22
C GLY A 48 3.78 -8.78 -2.77
N ARG A 49 3.29 -9.87 -2.16
CA ARG A 49 3.61 -11.23 -2.60
C ARG A 49 2.87 -11.56 -3.90
N LYS A 50 3.63 -11.92 -4.93
CA LYS A 50 3.07 -12.45 -6.20
C LYS A 50 2.59 -13.90 -6.05
N ASN A 51 3.18 -14.64 -5.10
CA ASN A 51 2.80 -16.01 -4.80
C ASN A 51 2.55 -16.16 -3.28
N PRO A 52 1.32 -16.48 -2.85
CA PRO A 52 1.01 -16.67 -1.44
C PRO A 52 1.84 -17.77 -0.75
N LYS A 53 2.33 -18.76 -1.52
CA LYS A 53 3.13 -19.88 -1.02
C LYS A 53 4.62 -19.57 -0.90
N ASN A 54 5.10 -18.50 -1.54
CA ASN A 54 6.52 -18.10 -1.48
C ASN A 54 6.62 -16.63 -1.04
N PRO A 55 6.95 -16.35 0.23
CA PRO A 55 7.04 -15.01 0.76
C PRO A 55 8.17 -14.17 0.13
N LEU A 56 9.18 -14.81 -0.46
CA LEU A 56 10.29 -14.14 -1.13
C LEU A 56 9.96 -13.73 -2.57
N HIS A 57 8.90 -14.32 -3.16
CA HIS A 57 8.48 -13.99 -4.52
C HIS A 57 7.40 -12.91 -4.49
N GLY A 58 7.83 -11.68 -4.47
CA GLY A 58 6.98 -10.49 -4.46
C GLY A 58 7.51 -9.39 -5.36
N GLY A 59 6.78 -8.29 -5.42
CA GLY A 59 7.12 -7.12 -6.21
C GLY A 59 5.89 -6.24 -6.46
N PHE A 60 5.94 -5.42 -7.51
CA PHE A 60 4.82 -4.60 -7.93
C PHE A 60 3.65 -5.48 -8.41
N VAL A 61 2.46 -5.20 -7.91
CA VAL A 61 1.23 -5.96 -8.18
C VAL A 61 0.09 -5.00 -8.46
N LYS A 62 -0.69 -5.26 -9.53
CA LYS A 62 -2.05 -4.77 -9.62
C LYS A 62 -2.93 -5.73 -8.82
N GLU A 63 -3.55 -5.22 -7.78
CA GLU A 63 -4.41 -6.01 -6.90
C GLU A 63 -5.76 -6.28 -7.56
N ASP A 64 -6.29 -7.46 -7.33
CA ASP A 64 -7.65 -7.83 -7.73
C ASP A 64 -8.36 -8.45 -6.52
N ILE A 65 -9.35 -7.74 -6.00
CA ILE A 65 -10.07 -8.17 -4.81
C ILE A 65 -10.85 -9.47 -5.09
N ALA A 66 -11.42 -9.59 -6.29
CA ALA A 66 -12.25 -10.72 -6.67
C ALA A 66 -11.45 -11.99 -7.01
N ARG A 67 -10.22 -11.86 -7.48
CA ARG A 67 -9.43 -12.99 -8.03
C ARG A 67 -8.06 -13.18 -7.38
N GLY A 68 -7.56 -12.17 -6.67
CA GLY A 68 -6.21 -12.14 -6.13
C GLY A 68 -6.08 -12.80 -4.76
N THR A 69 -5.16 -12.26 -3.96
CA THR A 69 -4.92 -12.71 -2.59
C THR A 69 -6.17 -12.55 -1.73
N PHE A 70 -6.90 -11.45 -1.87
CA PHE A 70 -8.06 -11.11 -1.05
C PHE A 70 -9.22 -12.09 -1.23
N SER A 71 -9.45 -12.62 -2.44
CA SER A 71 -10.52 -13.61 -2.68
C SER A 71 -10.35 -14.90 -1.87
N LYS A 72 -9.12 -15.21 -1.44
CA LYS A 72 -8.80 -16.40 -0.63
C LYS A 72 -8.97 -16.16 0.87
N TYR A 73 -9.01 -14.90 1.29
CA TYR A 73 -9.05 -14.51 2.71
C TYR A 73 -10.27 -13.62 2.98
N GLN A 74 -11.46 -14.23 3.00
CA GLN A 74 -12.76 -13.54 3.16
C GLN A 74 -12.89 -12.76 4.47
N ASN A 75 -12.09 -13.09 5.48
CA ASN A 75 -12.04 -12.39 6.76
C ASN A 75 -11.00 -11.25 6.78
N THR A 76 -10.52 -10.80 5.62
CA THR A 76 -9.61 -9.67 5.54
C THR A 76 -10.24 -8.43 6.18
N MET A 77 -9.58 -7.91 7.20
CA MET A 77 -9.93 -6.61 7.79
C MET A 77 -9.22 -5.51 7.04
N CYS A 78 -9.89 -4.40 6.81
CA CYS A 78 -9.30 -3.24 6.16
C CYS A 78 -9.79 -1.92 6.77
N VAL A 79 -9.00 -0.90 6.53
CA VAL A 79 -9.39 0.50 6.67
C VAL A 79 -9.06 1.21 5.36
N ILE A 80 -9.97 2.04 4.87
CA ILE A 80 -9.86 2.75 3.60
C ILE A 80 -9.93 4.24 3.91
N TYR A 81 -8.93 4.95 3.43
CA TYR A 81 -8.83 6.39 3.48
C TYR A 81 -8.94 6.97 2.09
N ARG A 82 -9.41 8.23 1.97
CA ARG A 82 -9.27 9.02 0.75
C ARG A 82 -8.36 10.21 0.98
N LEU A 83 -7.67 10.60 -0.06
CA LEU A 83 -6.83 11.78 -0.13
C LEU A 83 -7.29 12.63 -1.31
N GLU A 84 -7.61 13.89 -1.03
CA GLU A 84 -7.91 14.85 -2.10
C GLU A 84 -6.62 15.21 -2.84
N VAL A 85 -6.68 15.15 -4.17
CA VAL A 85 -5.53 15.40 -5.04
C VAL A 85 -5.94 16.27 -6.22
N THR A 86 -5.01 17.03 -6.75
CA THR A 86 -5.19 17.74 -8.02
C THR A 86 -5.10 16.78 -9.21
N ASP A 87 -5.70 17.15 -10.35
CA ASP A 87 -5.55 16.42 -11.62
C ASP A 87 -4.07 16.18 -11.96
N ARG A 88 -3.24 17.20 -11.72
CA ARG A 88 -1.80 17.13 -11.99
C ARG A 88 -1.09 16.09 -11.13
N GLU A 89 -1.43 16.00 -9.85
CA GLU A 89 -0.86 15.00 -8.94
C GLU A 89 -1.31 13.60 -9.33
N LYS A 90 -2.62 13.43 -9.61
CA LYS A 90 -3.18 12.14 -10.05
C LYS A 90 -2.51 11.63 -11.33
N GLU A 91 -2.30 12.51 -12.31
CA GLU A 91 -1.59 12.16 -13.54
C GLU A 91 -0.10 11.83 -13.31
N LYS A 92 0.57 12.54 -12.40
CA LYS A 92 1.93 12.18 -12.02
C LYS A 92 2.00 10.81 -11.34
N MET A 93 1.05 10.48 -10.44
CA MET A 93 0.97 9.16 -9.83
C MET A 93 0.86 8.06 -10.87
N LYS A 94 -0.03 8.21 -11.86
CA LYS A 94 -0.18 7.24 -12.95
C LYS A 94 1.13 7.04 -13.72
N ARG A 95 1.85 8.12 -14.04
CA ARG A 95 3.17 8.03 -14.70
C ARG A 95 4.20 7.30 -13.84
N VAL A 96 4.20 7.55 -12.53
CA VAL A 96 5.08 6.82 -11.60
C VAL A 96 4.75 5.33 -11.61
N LEU A 97 3.46 4.96 -11.58
CA LEU A 97 3.03 3.57 -11.67
C LEU A 97 3.44 2.91 -12.98
N GLU A 98 3.33 3.62 -14.11
CA GLU A 98 3.81 3.10 -15.41
C GLU A 98 5.30 2.74 -15.37
N VAL A 99 6.13 3.54 -14.68
CA VAL A 99 7.56 3.23 -14.51
C VAL A 99 7.73 1.93 -13.71
N PHE A 100 6.97 1.74 -12.63
CA PHE A 100 6.99 0.50 -11.85
C PHE A 100 6.50 -0.69 -12.69
N GLN A 101 5.44 -0.51 -13.45
CA GLN A 101 4.88 -1.57 -14.30
C GLN A 101 5.85 -2.01 -15.41
N ARG A 102 6.46 -1.06 -16.14
CA ARG A 102 7.45 -1.35 -17.20
C ARG A 102 8.70 -2.03 -16.68
N ASN A 103 9.10 -1.73 -15.45
CA ASN A 103 10.30 -2.27 -14.82
C ASN A 103 9.99 -3.37 -13.79
N ASN A 104 8.78 -3.94 -13.78
CA ASN A 104 8.33 -4.88 -12.76
C ASN A 104 9.26 -6.09 -12.56
N HIS A 105 9.96 -6.52 -13.61
CA HIS A 105 10.95 -7.61 -13.55
C HIS A 105 12.23 -7.23 -12.78
N LYS A 106 12.51 -5.94 -12.59
CA LYS A 106 13.69 -5.43 -11.87
C LYS A 106 13.42 -5.20 -10.39
N PHE A 107 12.15 -5.15 -10.00
CA PHE A 107 11.76 -4.83 -8.63
C PHE A 107 11.50 -6.07 -7.80
N LEU A 108 12.04 -6.08 -6.58
CA LEU A 108 11.91 -7.15 -5.61
C LEU A 108 11.12 -6.69 -4.40
N TYR A 109 10.52 -7.63 -3.69
CA TYR A 109 9.84 -7.37 -2.44
C TYR A 109 10.84 -7.33 -1.28
N ASN A 110 10.90 -6.21 -0.58
CA ASN A 110 11.86 -5.99 0.51
C ASN A 110 11.26 -6.41 1.87
N ILE A 111 11.37 -7.69 2.20
CA ILE A 111 10.97 -8.19 3.53
C ILE A 111 11.89 -7.64 4.64
N LEU A 112 13.19 -7.51 4.36
CA LEU A 112 14.15 -7.02 5.33
C LEU A 112 13.95 -5.51 5.64
N GLY A 113 13.40 -4.75 4.70
CA GLY A 113 13.02 -3.37 4.93
C GLY A 113 11.97 -3.21 6.03
N LEU A 114 11.06 -4.18 6.19
CA LEU A 114 10.09 -4.19 7.29
C LEU A 114 10.77 -4.29 8.66
N ILE A 115 11.89 -5.01 8.74
CA ILE A 115 12.70 -5.11 9.98
C ILE A 115 13.40 -3.78 10.24
N GLY A 116 13.99 -3.17 9.19
CA GLY A 116 14.64 -1.86 9.30
C GLY A 116 13.70 -0.77 9.80
N VAL A 117 12.47 -0.74 9.30
CA VAL A 117 11.43 0.20 9.78
C VAL A 117 11.19 0.06 11.28
N SER A 118 11.11 -1.16 11.79
CA SER A 118 10.92 -1.40 13.22
C SER A 118 12.11 -0.94 14.07
N MET A 119 13.33 -0.97 13.52
CA MET A 119 14.55 -0.48 14.16
C MET A 119 14.76 1.02 13.94
N LYS A 120 13.87 1.70 13.19
CA LYS A 120 14.01 3.11 12.75
C LYS A 120 15.26 3.35 11.90
N GLU A 121 15.79 2.30 11.30
CA GLU A 121 16.95 2.33 10.41
C GLU A 121 16.50 2.01 8.98
N PRO A 122 16.78 2.87 7.99
CA PRO A 122 16.40 2.58 6.62
C PRO A 122 17.25 1.42 6.07
N VAL A 123 16.61 0.31 5.74
CA VAL A 123 17.23 -0.80 5.02
C VAL A 123 16.77 -0.73 3.57
N GLU A 124 17.55 -0.04 2.76
CA GLU A 124 17.29 0.12 1.33
C GLU A 124 18.15 -0.82 0.51
N PHE A 125 17.49 -1.63 -0.30
CA PHE A 125 18.13 -2.37 -1.38
C PHE A 125 17.73 -1.75 -2.71
N SER A 126 18.67 -1.57 -3.61
CA SER A 126 18.39 -1.08 -4.96
C SER A 126 17.25 -1.90 -5.60
N ASN A 127 16.22 -1.20 -6.08
CA ASN A 127 15.06 -1.80 -6.73
C ASN A 127 14.21 -2.74 -5.87
N SER A 128 14.20 -2.58 -4.55
CA SER A 128 13.30 -3.34 -3.69
C SER A 128 12.47 -2.44 -2.78
N TYR A 129 11.18 -2.76 -2.68
CA TYR A 129 10.20 -1.99 -1.92
C TYR A 129 9.35 -2.91 -1.04
N PHE A 130 8.83 -2.38 0.06
CA PHE A 130 7.70 -2.96 0.76
C PHE A 130 6.43 -2.09 0.56
N CYS A 131 5.27 -2.59 0.95
CA CYS A 131 3.98 -2.03 0.56
C CYS A 131 3.81 -0.54 0.92
N SER A 132 4.03 -0.16 2.17
CA SER A 132 3.86 1.24 2.62
C SER A 132 4.94 2.16 2.07
N GLN A 133 6.19 1.69 1.90
CA GLN A 133 7.25 2.42 1.22
C GLN A 133 6.84 2.76 -0.23
N PHE A 134 6.28 1.78 -0.95
CA PHE A 134 5.82 1.99 -2.32
C PHE A 134 4.76 3.08 -2.41
N VAL A 135 3.71 3.01 -1.56
CA VAL A 135 2.64 4.02 -1.56
C VAL A 135 3.22 5.40 -1.24
N ALA A 136 4.04 5.51 -0.20
CA ALA A 136 4.71 6.76 0.18
C ALA A 136 5.59 7.32 -0.95
N GLU A 137 6.31 6.46 -1.66
CA GLU A 137 7.16 6.85 -2.80
C GLU A 137 6.33 7.38 -3.97
N VAL A 138 5.19 6.74 -4.30
CA VAL A 138 4.28 7.23 -5.35
C VAL A 138 3.75 8.62 -4.99
N LEU A 139 3.30 8.82 -3.76
CA LEU A 139 2.83 10.13 -3.27
C LEU A 139 3.93 11.18 -3.36
N ASN A 140 5.11 10.90 -2.81
CA ASN A 140 6.24 11.82 -2.76
C ASN A 140 6.72 12.25 -4.16
N ARG A 141 6.88 11.29 -5.09
CA ARG A 141 7.25 11.58 -6.50
C ARG A 141 6.17 12.38 -7.24
N SER A 142 4.94 12.30 -6.78
CA SER A 142 3.83 13.07 -7.36
C SER A 142 3.72 14.50 -6.81
N GLY A 143 4.50 14.81 -5.78
CA GLY A 143 4.55 16.12 -5.13
C GLY A 143 3.72 16.21 -3.85
N ILE A 144 3.21 15.07 -3.36
CA ILE A 144 2.45 14.99 -2.10
C ILE A 144 3.36 14.47 -1.00
N LYS A 145 3.63 15.31 -0.02
CA LYS A 145 4.49 14.99 1.12
C LYS A 145 3.66 14.96 2.40
N LEU A 146 3.22 13.79 2.82
CA LEU A 146 2.43 13.63 4.05
C LEU A 146 3.31 13.61 5.31
N TRP A 147 4.59 13.25 5.21
CA TRP A 147 5.50 13.15 6.36
C TRP A 147 6.87 13.73 6.04
N ASP A 148 7.53 14.23 7.10
CA ASP A 148 8.92 14.68 7.02
C ASP A 148 9.91 13.56 7.34
N LYS A 149 9.77 12.43 6.63
CA LYS A 149 10.66 11.27 6.72
C LYS A 149 10.79 10.56 5.38
N LEU A 150 11.83 9.74 5.24
CA LEU A 150 12.05 8.97 4.02
C LEU A 150 10.92 7.96 3.79
N PRO A 151 10.48 7.74 2.53
CA PRO A 151 9.49 6.71 2.20
C PRO A 151 9.83 5.32 2.76
N ALA A 152 11.13 4.97 2.82
CA ALA A 152 11.62 3.73 3.41
C ALA A 152 11.35 3.56 4.91
N LEU A 153 10.94 4.61 5.60
CA LEU A 153 10.58 4.59 7.02
C LEU A 153 9.07 4.72 7.26
N VAL A 154 8.28 4.82 6.19
CA VAL A 154 6.82 4.93 6.30
C VAL A 154 6.19 3.57 6.53
N THR A 155 5.42 3.47 7.60
CA THR A 155 4.69 2.26 8.00
C THR A 155 3.22 2.35 7.58
N PRO A 156 2.45 1.26 7.55
CA PRO A 156 1.00 1.33 7.41
C PRO A 156 0.34 2.19 8.51
N ASP A 157 0.88 2.18 9.72
CA ASP A 157 0.33 2.95 10.83
C ASP A 157 0.53 4.47 10.68
N ASP A 158 1.53 4.90 9.92
CA ASP A 158 1.71 6.32 9.59
C ASP A 158 0.56 6.85 8.71
N PHE A 159 0.06 6.05 7.78
CA PHE A 159 -1.14 6.41 7.00
C PHE A 159 -2.35 6.53 7.91
N ARG A 160 -2.51 5.61 8.86
CA ARG A 160 -3.62 5.61 9.81
C ARG A 160 -3.65 6.85 10.71
N ASN A 161 -2.49 7.40 11.02
CA ASN A 161 -2.32 8.55 11.89
C ASN A 161 -2.13 9.88 11.12
N SER A 162 -2.29 9.89 9.80
CA SER A 162 -2.17 11.11 8.99
C SER A 162 -3.47 11.92 9.05
N GLU A 163 -3.36 13.19 9.40
CA GLU A 163 -4.49 14.14 9.48
C GLU A 163 -5.02 14.53 8.07
N GLU A 164 -4.21 14.35 7.03
CA GLU A 164 -4.59 14.66 5.64
C GLU A 164 -5.45 13.57 5.01
N LEU A 165 -5.53 12.41 5.65
CA LEU A 165 -6.31 11.27 5.15
C LEU A 165 -7.69 11.23 5.80
N GLU A 166 -8.73 11.26 4.98
CA GLU A 166 -10.11 11.15 5.44
C GLU A 166 -10.57 9.68 5.47
N LEU A 167 -11.07 9.21 6.61
CA LEU A 167 -11.60 7.87 6.76
C LEU A 167 -12.86 7.67 5.91
N VAL A 168 -12.87 6.65 5.06
CA VAL A 168 -14.02 6.25 4.23
C VAL A 168 -14.71 5.03 4.82
N TYR A 169 -13.94 4.02 5.23
CA TYR A 169 -14.48 2.76 5.72
C TYR A 169 -13.48 2.04 6.63
N GLU A 170 -14.00 1.34 7.63
CA GLU A 170 -13.24 0.38 8.43
C GLU A 170 -14.12 -0.84 8.73
N GLY A 171 -13.62 -2.04 8.40
CA GLY A 171 -14.37 -3.28 8.58
C GLY A 171 -13.80 -4.43 7.75
N ARG A 172 -14.66 -5.45 7.47
CA ARG A 172 -14.27 -6.52 6.56
C ARG A 172 -14.29 -6.04 5.12
N LEU A 173 -13.26 -6.37 4.36
CA LEU A 173 -13.14 -5.93 2.97
C LEU A 173 -14.33 -6.40 2.10
N ILE A 174 -14.82 -7.62 2.35
CA ILE A 174 -15.94 -8.18 1.58
C ILE A 174 -17.23 -7.36 1.75
N ASP A 175 -17.45 -6.76 2.91
CA ASP A 175 -18.65 -5.95 3.17
C ASP A 175 -18.58 -4.56 2.50
N TYR A 176 -17.38 -4.11 2.08
CA TYR A 176 -17.18 -2.87 1.36
C TYR A 176 -17.44 -3.01 -0.14
N VAL A 177 -17.08 -4.16 -0.72
CA VAL A 177 -17.14 -4.42 -2.17
C VAL A 177 -18.36 -5.23 -2.61
N SER A 178 -19.26 -5.59 -1.66
CA SER A 178 -20.52 -6.33 -1.92
C SER A 178 -21.64 -5.46 -2.42
#